data_b45a1f8d6ab9cbd3e0b72c0f8bc224aa
#
_entry.id   b45a1f8d6ab9cbd3e0b72c0f8bc224aa
#
_cell.length_a   1.000
_cell.length_b   1.000
_cell.length_c   1.000
_cell.angle_alpha   90.00
_cell.angle_beta   90.00
_cell.angle_gamma   90.00
#
_symmetry.space_group_name_H-M   'P 1'
#
loop_
_entity.id
_entity.type
_entity.pdbx_description
1 polymer ?
#
loop_
_entity_poly.entity_id
_entity_poly.type
_entity_poly.pdbx_seq_one_letter_code
_entity_poly.pdbx_strand_id
1 'polypeptide(L)'
;MRYPAYDVYTDFDTSVIHVVEKMDLANFRDSICIIVNDPAYCGYYHPFKGATTSNFGYRHGSPHFGVDVKLEIGDSVHAAFEGKVRIAKRNKSYGNVVIIRHANGLETYYAHLSKLLVEAGQDVDAGTIIGLGGNTGHSFGSHLHFEVRYKGLPIDPNDLVNFAEYKLKQDTLLITRKSFDYVHKYVAGANTYTVKTAGAHGKPGYVRYYVIRKGDSLSAIARRYGTSVPVLCRMNGIKTTTNLQVGRKLKVG
;
A
#
# COMPACT_ATOMS: atom_id res chain seq x y z
N MET A 1 2.74 -18.29 9.78
CA MET A 1 3.29 -16.94 9.99
C MET A 1 2.28 -15.94 9.43
N ARG A 2 1.84 -14.94 10.20
CA ARG A 2 0.96 -13.90 9.67
C ARG A 2 1.83 -12.86 8.95
N TYR A 3 1.45 -12.45 7.75
CA TYR A 3 2.14 -11.39 7.02
C TYR A 3 1.79 -10.01 7.61
N PRO A 4 2.67 -8.98 7.47
CA PRO A 4 2.34 -7.62 7.88
C PRO A 4 1.03 -7.15 7.22
N ALA A 5 0.16 -6.51 8.01
CA ALA A 5 -1.12 -5.95 7.56
C ALA A 5 -2.04 -6.97 6.83
N TYR A 6 -2.11 -8.21 7.31
CA TYR A 6 -2.96 -9.28 6.77
C TYR A 6 -4.47 -8.94 6.80
N ASP A 7 -4.86 -7.98 7.62
CA ASP A 7 -6.22 -7.44 7.71
C ASP A 7 -6.49 -6.30 6.70
N VAL A 8 -5.44 -5.77 6.10
CA VAL A 8 -5.49 -4.71 5.06
C VAL A 8 -5.38 -5.30 3.66
N TYR A 9 -4.53 -6.34 3.50
CA TYR A 9 -4.24 -6.99 2.22
C TYR A 9 -4.70 -8.43 2.21
N THR A 10 -5.14 -8.91 1.04
CA THR A 10 -5.63 -10.28 0.85
C THR A 10 -4.52 -11.32 0.86
N ASP A 11 -3.32 -10.94 0.39
CA ASP A 11 -2.15 -11.81 0.37
C ASP A 11 -0.82 -11.04 0.47
N PHE A 12 0.30 -11.77 0.42
CA PHE A 12 1.66 -11.25 0.39
C PHE A 12 2.35 -11.68 -0.91
N ASP A 13 1.88 -11.12 -2.04
CA ASP A 13 2.42 -11.43 -3.36
C ASP A 13 3.83 -10.82 -3.52
N THR A 14 4.83 -11.70 -3.70
CA THR A 14 6.23 -11.33 -3.94
C THR A 14 6.57 -11.21 -5.43
N SER A 15 5.60 -11.46 -6.31
CA SER A 15 5.80 -11.48 -7.76
C SER A 15 5.32 -10.24 -8.49
N VAL A 16 4.27 -9.58 -7.98
CA VAL A 16 3.63 -8.43 -8.60
C VAL A 16 4.04 -7.14 -7.91
N ILE A 17 4.59 -6.17 -8.68
CA ILE A 17 5.02 -4.86 -8.14
C ILE A 17 3.83 -4.10 -7.54
N HIS A 18 2.74 -3.96 -8.29
CA HIS A 18 1.55 -3.22 -7.86
C HIS A 18 0.43 -4.18 -7.52
N VAL A 19 0.28 -4.47 -6.24
CA VAL A 19 -0.90 -5.14 -5.70
C VAL A 19 -1.85 -4.05 -5.24
N VAL A 20 -2.94 -3.83 -5.97
CA VAL A 20 -3.96 -2.86 -5.60
C VAL A 20 -5.15 -3.60 -5.00
N GLU A 21 -5.37 -3.41 -3.71
CA GLU A 21 -6.58 -3.89 -3.06
C GLU A 21 -7.76 -3.02 -3.48
N LYS A 22 -8.92 -3.67 -3.66
CA LYS A 22 -10.12 -2.96 -4.07
C LYS A 22 -10.52 -1.95 -2.99
N MET A 23 -10.47 -0.68 -3.35
CA MET A 23 -10.92 0.43 -2.54
C MET A 23 -12.00 1.21 -3.30
N ASP A 24 -13.19 1.32 -2.73
CA ASP A 24 -14.27 2.12 -3.34
C ASP A 24 -14.03 3.60 -3.03
N LEU A 25 -13.20 4.24 -3.85
CA LEU A 25 -12.85 5.64 -3.67
C LEU A 25 -14.05 6.58 -3.89
N ALA A 26 -15.05 6.16 -4.68
CA ALA A 26 -16.24 6.97 -4.93
C ALA A 26 -17.10 7.13 -3.66
N ASN A 27 -17.16 6.09 -2.85
CA ASN A 27 -17.90 6.04 -1.59
C ASN A 27 -17.01 6.12 -0.34
N PHE A 28 -15.70 6.37 -0.50
CA PHE A 28 -14.79 6.55 0.62
C PHE A 28 -15.05 7.90 1.28
N ARG A 29 -15.88 7.90 2.33
CA ARG A 29 -16.26 9.08 3.11
C ARG A 29 -15.59 9.14 4.47
N ASP A 30 -14.97 8.04 4.87
CA ASP A 30 -14.29 7.90 6.15
C ASP A 30 -12.83 8.35 6.02
N SER A 31 -12.22 8.71 7.13
CA SER A 31 -10.78 8.89 7.24
C SER A 31 -10.15 7.67 7.91
N ILE A 32 -8.93 7.33 7.50
CA ILE A 32 -8.12 6.29 8.12
C ILE A 32 -6.93 6.97 8.79
N CYS A 33 -6.83 6.83 10.09
CA CYS A 33 -5.68 7.31 10.85
C CYS A 33 -4.69 6.15 11.00
N ILE A 34 -3.49 6.31 10.46
CA ILE A 34 -2.42 5.32 10.52
C ILE A 34 -1.34 5.84 11.46
N ILE A 35 -1.02 5.07 12.49
CA ILE A 35 0.14 5.34 13.33
C ILE A 35 1.39 4.96 12.52
N VAL A 36 2.32 5.90 12.36
CA VAL A 36 3.54 5.74 11.58
C VAL A 36 4.80 5.83 12.42
N ASN A 37 4.68 6.38 13.63
CA ASN A 37 5.75 6.42 14.61
C ASN A 37 5.18 6.18 16.01
N ASP A 38 5.57 5.08 16.61
CA ASP A 38 5.29 4.75 18.01
C ASP A 38 6.60 4.26 18.63
N PRO A 39 7.18 5.02 19.58
CA PRO A 39 8.47 4.66 20.18
C PRO A 39 8.52 3.28 20.81
N ALA A 40 7.35 2.68 21.13
CA ALA A 40 7.25 1.36 21.72
C ALA A 40 7.21 0.23 20.67
N TYR A 41 6.82 0.53 19.42
CA TYR A 41 6.53 -0.52 18.43
C TYR A 41 7.06 -0.24 17.02
N CYS A 42 7.28 1.01 16.63
CA CYS A 42 7.78 1.33 15.30
C CYS A 42 8.56 2.65 15.32
N GLY A 43 9.71 2.66 14.69
CA GLY A 43 10.54 3.84 14.51
C GLY A 43 10.54 4.31 13.06
N TYR A 44 10.99 5.54 12.87
CA TYR A 44 11.27 6.09 11.55
C TYR A 44 12.76 6.34 11.36
N TYR A 45 13.26 5.96 10.20
CA TYR A 45 14.60 6.32 9.73
C TYR A 45 14.49 6.97 8.36
N HIS A 46 15.13 8.12 8.15
CA HIS A 46 15.06 8.78 6.86
C HIS A 46 15.78 7.97 5.77
N PRO A 47 15.11 7.61 4.65
CA PRO A 47 15.64 6.64 3.70
C PRO A 47 16.94 7.07 3.04
N PHE A 48 17.09 8.37 2.76
CA PHE A 48 18.34 8.97 2.29
C PHE A 48 18.33 10.48 2.49
N LYS A 49 19.40 11.03 3.06
CA LYS A 49 19.53 12.48 3.31
C LYS A 49 20.09 13.18 2.08
N GLY A 50 19.23 13.63 1.20
CA GLY A 50 19.59 14.35 -0.03
C GLY A 50 18.57 15.42 -0.39
N ALA A 51 18.92 16.26 -1.36
CA ALA A 51 18.01 17.27 -1.85
C ALA A 51 16.87 16.65 -2.67
N THR A 52 15.63 17.09 -2.44
CA THR A 52 14.49 16.73 -3.28
C THR A 52 14.66 17.36 -4.66
N THR A 53 14.69 16.54 -5.70
CA THR A 53 14.80 16.97 -7.10
C THR A 53 13.47 16.97 -7.82
N SER A 54 12.50 16.17 -7.37
CA SER A 54 11.16 16.14 -7.92
C SER A 54 10.13 15.68 -6.88
N ASN A 55 9.05 16.43 -6.81
CA ASN A 55 7.92 16.09 -5.91
C ASN A 55 6.92 15.16 -6.58
N PHE A 56 6.08 14.57 -5.74
CA PHE A 56 4.86 13.87 -6.14
C PHE A 56 3.95 14.79 -6.94
N GLY A 57 3.28 14.26 -7.96
CA GLY A 57 2.32 15.01 -8.74
C GLY A 57 2.52 14.85 -10.25
N TYR A 58 1.79 15.64 -11.03
CA TYR A 58 1.83 15.58 -12.48
C TYR A 58 2.96 16.45 -13.02
N ARG A 59 3.83 15.86 -13.84
CA ARG A 59 4.95 16.55 -14.45
C ARG A 59 5.22 16.05 -15.87
N HIS A 60 5.62 16.94 -16.78
CA HIS A 60 6.03 16.59 -18.15
C HIS A 60 5.07 15.63 -18.87
N GLY A 61 3.76 15.82 -18.69
CA GLY A 61 2.74 15.00 -19.36
C GLY A 61 2.46 13.64 -18.71
N SER A 62 3.06 13.32 -17.56
CA SER A 62 2.86 12.05 -16.87
C SER A 62 2.79 12.17 -15.34
N PRO A 63 2.10 11.24 -14.67
CA PRO A 63 2.05 11.20 -13.22
C PRO A 63 3.37 10.72 -12.61
N HIS A 64 3.77 11.36 -11.51
CA HIS A 64 4.88 10.98 -10.66
C HIS A 64 4.35 10.54 -9.30
N PHE A 65 4.50 9.27 -8.97
CA PHE A 65 3.89 8.64 -7.79
C PHE A 65 4.76 8.63 -6.54
N GLY A 66 5.87 9.37 -6.56
CA GLY A 66 6.81 9.43 -5.46
C GLY A 66 7.49 10.79 -5.33
N VAL A 67 8.54 10.81 -4.53
CA VAL A 67 9.48 11.90 -4.39
C VAL A 67 10.85 11.41 -4.84
N ASP A 68 11.53 12.20 -5.69
CA ASP A 68 12.89 11.90 -6.12
C ASP A 68 13.88 12.68 -5.25
N VAL A 69 14.81 11.95 -4.65
CA VAL A 69 15.86 12.50 -3.78
C VAL A 69 17.22 12.27 -4.44
N LYS A 70 17.98 13.33 -4.65
CA LYS A 70 19.32 13.23 -5.25
C LYS A 70 20.23 12.38 -4.38
N LEU A 71 20.93 11.44 -5.00
CA LEU A 71 21.99 10.64 -4.39
C LEU A 71 23.09 10.33 -5.41
N GLU A 72 24.21 9.83 -4.96
CA GLU A 72 25.26 9.30 -5.81
C GLU A 72 25.14 7.77 -5.93
N ILE A 73 25.69 7.23 -7.03
CA ILE A 73 25.70 5.76 -7.23
C ILE A 73 26.57 5.12 -6.15
N GLY A 74 25.98 4.18 -5.41
CA GLY A 74 26.66 3.49 -4.31
C GLY A 74 26.28 4.01 -2.91
N ASP A 75 25.58 5.13 -2.81
CA ASP A 75 25.06 5.63 -1.53
C ASP A 75 24.10 4.62 -0.88
N SER A 76 24.19 4.47 0.45
CA SER A 76 23.35 3.55 1.19
C SER A 76 21.92 4.07 1.28
N VAL A 77 20.95 3.25 0.85
CA VAL A 77 19.52 3.51 0.98
C VAL A 77 18.94 2.64 2.09
N HIS A 78 18.19 3.28 2.99
CA HIS A 78 17.70 2.64 4.21
C HIS A 78 16.18 2.44 4.19
N ALA A 79 15.70 1.41 4.89
CA ALA A 79 14.28 1.21 5.15
C ALA A 79 13.74 2.35 6.02
N ALA A 80 12.66 3.00 5.58
CA ALA A 80 12.05 4.11 6.34
C ALA A 80 11.38 3.64 7.63
N PHE A 81 10.83 2.45 7.62
CA PHE A 81 10.13 1.82 8.73
C PHE A 81 10.47 0.33 8.78
N GLU A 82 10.24 -0.30 9.93
CA GLU A 82 10.29 -1.75 10.05
C GLU A 82 9.23 -2.41 9.17
N GLY A 83 9.49 -3.63 8.73
CA GLY A 83 8.52 -4.38 7.94
C GLY A 83 9.10 -5.61 7.28
N LYS A 84 8.34 -6.17 6.37
CA LYS A 84 8.75 -7.33 5.57
C LYS A 84 8.93 -6.92 4.11
N VAL A 85 10.08 -7.26 3.55
CA VAL A 85 10.39 -7.05 2.14
C VAL A 85 9.42 -7.87 1.29
N ARG A 86 8.55 -7.20 0.55
CA ARG A 86 7.61 -7.87 -0.36
C ARG A 86 8.24 -8.09 -1.74
N ILE A 87 8.98 -7.11 -2.23
CA ILE A 87 9.66 -7.16 -3.52
C ILE A 87 11.14 -6.76 -3.33
N ALA A 88 12.04 -7.53 -3.93
CA ALA A 88 13.43 -7.17 -4.13
C ALA A 88 13.88 -7.73 -5.47
N LYS A 89 13.65 -6.98 -6.57
CA LYS A 89 13.97 -7.45 -7.93
C LYS A 89 14.13 -6.32 -8.93
N ARG A 90 14.58 -6.67 -10.15
CA ARG A 90 14.62 -5.76 -11.28
C ARG A 90 13.25 -5.64 -11.96
N ASN A 91 12.85 -4.41 -12.26
CA ASN A 91 11.66 -4.07 -13.03
C ASN A 91 12.05 -3.10 -14.17
N LYS A 92 11.33 -3.13 -15.30
CA LYS A 92 11.63 -2.30 -16.46
C LYS A 92 11.54 -0.80 -16.14
N SER A 93 10.51 -0.38 -15.39
CA SER A 93 10.26 1.03 -15.04
C SER A 93 11.10 1.44 -13.84
N TYR A 94 10.96 0.75 -12.71
CA TYR A 94 11.62 1.07 -11.44
C TYR A 94 13.12 0.72 -11.37
N GLY A 95 13.65 0.00 -12.36
CA GLY A 95 14.99 -0.56 -12.23
C GLY A 95 15.07 -1.61 -11.13
N ASN A 96 16.14 -1.64 -10.36
CA ASN A 96 16.19 -2.43 -9.14
C ASN A 96 15.33 -1.75 -8.08
N VAL A 97 14.37 -2.47 -7.54
CA VAL A 97 13.38 -1.94 -6.60
C VAL A 97 13.23 -2.84 -5.39
N VAL A 98 13.15 -2.21 -4.21
CA VAL A 98 12.71 -2.82 -2.97
C VAL A 98 11.35 -2.25 -2.61
N ILE A 99 10.42 -3.12 -2.21
CA ILE A 99 9.12 -2.74 -1.65
C ILE A 99 9.00 -3.40 -0.30
N ILE A 100 8.72 -2.62 0.72
CA ILE A 100 8.54 -3.09 2.08
C ILE A 100 7.09 -2.88 2.48
N ARG A 101 6.45 -3.93 3.01
CA ARG A 101 5.12 -3.85 3.62
C ARG A 101 5.26 -3.73 5.13
N HIS A 102 4.60 -2.74 5.70
CA HIS A 102 4.62 -2.42 7.12
C HIS A 102 3.38 -2.95 7.83
N ALA A 103 3.49 -3.18 9.14
CA ALA A 103 2.40 -3.72 9.96
C ALA A 103 1.14 -2.83 9.96
N ASN A 104 1.31 -1.52 9.76
CA ASN A 104 0.22 -0.54 9.71
C ASN A 104 -0.51 -0.46 8.35
N GLY A 105 -0.12 -1.29 7.37
CA GLY A 105 -0.75 -1.36 6.04
C GLY A 105 -0.17 -0.41 5.00
N LEU A 106 0.85 0.37 5.32
CA LEU A 106 1.60 1.11 4.32
C LEU A 106 2.56 0.19 3.58
N GLU A 107 2.88 0.55 2.34
CA GLU A 107 4.04 0.05 1.60
C GLU A 107 4.93 1.22 1.20
N THR A 108 6.25 1.02 1.37
CA THR A 108 7.26 1.96 0.88
C THR A 108 8.06 1.35 -0.26
N TYR A 109 8.32 2.15 -1.28
CA TYR A 109 9.04 1.77 -2.50
C TYR A 109 10.34 2.53 -2.60
N TYR A 110 11.42 1.81 -2.94
CA TYR A 110 12.77 2.33 -3.09
C TYR A 110 13.29 1.89 -4.45
N ALA A 111 13.31 2.78 -5.43
CA ALA A 111 13.59 2.43 -6.81
C ALA A 111 14.89 3.08 -7.35
N HIS A 112 15.22 2.68 -8.58
CA HIS A 112 16.42 3.08 -9.33
C HIS A 112 17.73 2.66 -8.69
N LEU A 113 17.70 1.68 -7.78
CA LEU A 113 18.87 1.18 -7.06
C LEU A 113 19.91 0.56 -8.02
N SER A 114 21.19 0.69 -7.69
CA SER A 114 22.27 -0.01 -8.40
C SER A 114 22.40 -1.47 -7.92
N LYS A 115 22.17 -1.70 -6.62
CA LYS A 115 22.28 -3.02 -6.00
C LYS A 115 21.17 -3.22 -4.96
N LEU A 116 20.61 -4.43 -4.92
CA LEU A 116 19.71 -4.89 -3.86
C LEU A 116 20.54 -5.58 -2.79
N LEU A 117 20.29 -5.30 -1.51
CA LEU A 117 20.99 -5.88 -0.35
C LEU A 117 20.05 -6.70 0.54
N VAL A 118 18.81 -6.86 0.14
CA VAL A 118 17.78 -7.64 0.82
C VAL A 118 17.03 -8.51 -0.17
N GLU A 119 16.32 -9.51 0.34
CA GLU A 119 15.53 -10.45 -0.44
C GLU A 119 14.04 -10.41 -0.06
N ALA A 120 13.16 -10.83 -0.97
CA ALA A 120 11.73 -10.95 -0.69
C ALA A 120 11.48 -11.95 0.45
N GLY A 121 10.62 -11.57 1.38
CA GLY A 121 10.34 -12.34 2.59
C GLY A 121 11.22 -12.00 3.79
N GLN A 122 12.29 -11.24 3.62
CA GLN A 122 13.18 -10.80 4.72
C GLN A 122 12.46 -9.75 5.59
N ASP A 123 12.60 -9.88 6.92
CA ASP A 123 12.22 -8.84 7.87
C ASP A 123 13.34 -7.81 7.98
N VAL A 124 12.98 -6.54 8.06
CA VAL A 124 13.93 -5.43 8.18
C VAL A 124 13.45 -4.43 9.23
N ASP A 125 14.37 -3.88 9.98
CA ASP A 125 14.12 -2.78 10.91
C ASP A 125 14.24 -1.43 10.20
N ALA A 126 13.65 -0.37 10.76
CA ALA A 126 13.89 1.00 10.31
C ALA A 126 15.41 1.30 10.37
N GLY A 127 15.94 1.88 9.29
CA GLY A 127 17.38 2.15 9.18
C GLY A 127 18.22 1.00 8.62
N THR A 128 17.66 -0.19 8.42
CA THR A 128 18.38 -1.28 7.72
C THR A 128 18.77 -0.83 6.30
N ILE A 129 20.03 -1.03 5.90
CA ILE A 129 20.47 -0.77 4.52
C ILE A 129 19.86 -1.82 3.60
N ILE A 130 18.99 -1.39 2.69
CA ILE A 130 18.23 -2.28 1.80
C ILE A 130 18.75 -2.32 0.37
N GLY A 131 19.59 -1.36 0.01
CA GLY A 131 20.16 -1.28 -1.33
C GLY A 131 21.13 -0.11 -1.46
N LEU A 132 21.73 -0.01 -2.63
CA LEU A 132 22.64 1.08 -2.97
C LEU A 132 22.01 1.97 -4.03
N GLY A 133 22.20 3.26 -3.89
CA GLY A 133 21.77 4.29 -4.84
C GLY A 133 22.25 4.01 -6.27
N GLY A 134 21.47 4.39 -7.24
CA GLY A 134 21.77 4.09 -8.63
C GLY A 134 21.02 4.96 -9.64
N ASN A 135 21.02 4.45 -10.88
CA ASN A 135 20.35 5.07 -12.02
C ASN A 135 19.79 3.97 -12.95
N THR A 136 19.13 2.96 -12.37
CA THR A 136 18.60 1.82 -13.13
C THR A 136 17.13 2.02 -13.50
N GLY A 137 16.66 1.33 -14.54
CA GLY A 137 15.28 1.43 -15.03
C GLY A 137 15.03 2.69 -15.86
N HIS A 138 13.85 3.29 -15.70
CA HIS A 138 13.48 4.52 -16.41
C HIS A 138 13.88 5.75 -15.58
N SER A 139 15.16 6.07 -15.57
CA SER A 139 15.77 7.16 -14.80
C SER A 139 16.73 7.95 -15.67
N PHE A 140 16.75 9.28 -15.53
CA PHE A 140 17.57 10.21 -16.30
C PHE A 140 18.80 10.73 -15.54
N GLY A 141 19.01 10.28 -14.31
CA GLY A 141 20.12 10.66 -13.44
C GLY A 141 20.04 9.93 -12.11
N SER A 142 21.16 9.86 -11.36
CA SER A 142 21.17 9.13 -10.09
C SER A 142 20.28 9.81 -9.05
N HIS A 143 19.29 9.07 -8.56
CA HIS A 143 18.36 9.49 -7.51
C HIS A 143 17.71 8.28 -6.86
N LEU A 144 17.21 8.47 -5.65
CA LEU A 144 16.24 7.58 -5.03
C LEU A 144 14.85 8.04 -5.42
N HIS A 145 14.07 7.19 -6.08
CA HIS A 145 12.63 7.37 -6.22
C HIS A 145 11.94 6.67 -5.05
N PHE A 146 11.31 7.47 -4.17
CA PHE A 146 10.66 7.00 -2.94
C PHE A 146 9.14 7.19 -3.04
N GLU A 147 8.37 6.09 -2.83
CA GLU A 147 6.92 6.14 -2.79
C GLU A 147 6.37 5.66 -1.46
N VAL A 148 5.21 6.17 -1.09
CA VAL A 148 4.35 5.66 -0.01
C VAL A 148 3.03 5.23 -0.62
N ARG A 149 2.56 4.02 -0.30
CA ARG A 149 1.29 3.51 -0.81
C ARG A 149 0.44 2.92 0.32
N TYR A 150 -0.86 3.04 0.17
CA TYR A 150 -1.83 2.34 0.99
C TYR A 150 -2.77 1.55 0.09
N LYS A 151 -2.90 0.24 0.34
CA LYS A 151 -3.66 -0.68 -0.54
C LYS A 151 -3.24 -0.61 -2.01
N GLY A 152 -1.95 -0.37 -2.26
CA GLY A 152 -1.38 -0.21 -3.58
C GLY A 152 -1.61 1.16 -4.23
N LEU A 153 -2.45 2.02 -3.65
CA LEU A 153 -2.68 3.38 -4.14
C LEU A 153 -1.60 4.33 -3.62
N PRO A 154 -0.97 5.12 -4.50
CA PRO A 154 0.06 6.06 -4.10
C PRO A 154 -0.52 7.22 -3.29
N ILE A 155 0.23 7.61 -2.26
CA ILE A 155 -0.03 8.77 -1.41
C ILE A 155 1.17 9.70 -1.55
N ASP A 156 0.95 11.00 -1.51
CA ASP A 156 2.06 11.96 -1.55
C ASP A 156 3.00 11.74 -0.35
N PRO A 157 4.27 11.34 -0.58
CA PRO A 157 5.22 11.14 0.51
C PRO A 157 5.44 12.42 1.34
N ASN A 158 5.20 13.60 0.76
CA ASN A 158 5.29 14.86 1.49
C ASN A 158 4.18 15.05 2.54
N ASP A 159 3.08 14.28 2.49
CA ASP A 159 2.08 14.28 3.56
C ASP A 159 2.62 13.60 4.83
N LEU A 160 3.59 12.71 4.69
CA LEU A 160 4.18 11.92 5.77
C LEU A 160 5.55 12.46 6.21
N VAL A 161 6.43 12.78 5.25
CA VAL A 161 7.84 13.09 5.48
C VAL A 161 8.14 14.56 5.19
N ASN A 162 8.87 15.22 6.07
CA ASN A 162 9.55 16.48 5.78
C ASN A 162 10.95 16.17 5.25
N PHE A 163 11.10 16.16 3.93
CA PHE A 163 12.38 15.82 3.28
C PHE A 163 13.46 16.87 3.51
N ALA A 164 13.10 18.13 3.78
CA ALA A 164 14.07 19.19 4.06
C ALA A 164 14.70 19.06 5.46
N GLU A 165 13.93 18.52 6.41
CA GLU A 165 14.36 18.34 7.79
C GLU A 165 14.67 16.86 8.12
N TYR A 166 14.52 15.95 7.15
CA TYR A 166 14.80 14.52 7.28
C TYR A 166 14.06 13.83 8.42
N LYS A 167 12.78 14.23 8.66
CA LYS A 167 11.95 13.71 9.74
C LYS A 167 10.50 13.51 9.31
N LEU A 168 9.74 12.78 10.10
CA LEU A 168 8.28 12.73 9.94
C LEU A 168 7.66 14.10 10.26
N LYS A 169 6.56 14.41 9.60
CA LYS A 169 5.77 15.60 9.93
C LYS A 169 4.94 15.41 11.19
N GLN A 170 4.43 14.19 11.40
CA GLN A 170 3.59 13.80 12.54
C GLN A 170 3.77 12.29 12.78
N ASP A 171 3.39 11.83 13.97
CA ASP A 171 3.40 10.40 14.32
C ASP A 171 2.23 9.62 13.72
N THR A 172 1.30 10.32 13.07
CA THR A 172 0.14 9.72 12.41
C THR A 172 -0.04 10.26 11.01
N LEU A 173 -0.47 9.39 10.09
CA LEU A 173 -0.89 9.76 8.73
C LEU A 173 -2.41 9.66 8.62
N LEU A 174 -3.06 10.77 8.31
CA LEU A 174 -4.49 10.80 8.04
C LEU A 174 -4.75 10.59 6.55
N ILE A 175 -5.24 9.42 6.18
CA ILE A 175 -5.66 9.11 4.82
C ILE A 175 -7.13 9.46 4.66
N THR A 176 -7.43 10.34 3.72
CA THR A 176 -8.79 10.77 3.38
C THR A 176 -9.04 10.53 1.89
N ARG A 177 -10.26 10.75 1.43
CA ARG A 177 -10.54 10.76 -0.01
C ARG A 177 -9.61 11.70 -0.77
N LYS A 178 -9.30 12.85 -0.19
CA LYS A 178 -8.41 13.87 -0.78
C LYS A 178 -7.00 13.33 -1.05
N SER A 179 -6.51 12.42 -0.22
CA SER A 179 -5.21 11.76 -0.43
C SER A 179 -5.13 10.99 -1.76
N PHE A 180 -6.28 10.67 -2.36
CA PHE A 180 -6.39 9.95 -3.63
C PHE A 180 -6.95 10.79 -4.79
N ASP A 181 -7.19 12.08 -4.61
CA ASP A 181 -7.72 12.97 -5.69
C ASP A 181 -6.78 12.99 -6.89
N TYR A 182 -5.49 12.82 -6.66
CA TYR A 182 -4.49 12.68 -7.69
C TYR A 182 -4.73 11.45 -8.58
N VAL A 183 -5.10 10.32 -7.99
CA VAL A 183 -5.41 9.09 -8.72
C VAL A 183 -6.63 9.29 -9.62
N HIS A 184 -7.69 9.93 -9.10
CA HIS A 184 -8.88 10.24 -9.88
C HIS A 184 -8.60 11.17 -11.06
N LYS A 185 -7.76 12.17 -10.85
CA LYS A 185 -7.46 13.19 -11.85
C LYS A 185 -6.67 12.64 -13.05
N TYR A 186 -5.78 11.66 -12.82
CA TYR A 186 -4.83 11.20 -13.82
C TYR A 186 -5.03 9.76 -14.27
N VAL A 187 -5.91 9.02 -13.62
CA VAL A 187 -6.36 7.71 -14.09
C VAL A 187 -7.78 7.85 -14.60
N ALA A 188 -7.93 8.63 -15.68
CA ALA A 188 -9.22 8.82 -16.35
C ALA A 188 -9.81 7.47 -16.75
N GLY A 189 -11.00 7.14 -16.21
CA GLY A 189 -11.67 5.86 -16.36
C GLY A 189 -11.58 4.93 -15.15
N ALA A 190 -10.87 5.29 -14.09
CA ALA A 190 -10.72 4.49 -12.89
C ALA A 190 -11.92 4.62 -11.91
N ASN A 191 -13.15 4.49 -12.40
CA ASN A 191 -14.25 4.15 -11.50
C ASN A 191 -14.14 2.69 -10.99
N THR A 192 -13.22 1.91 -11.57
CA THR A 192 -12.88 0.56 -11.13
C THR A 192 -11.43 0.27 -11.54
N TYR A 193 -10.50 0.26 -10.59
CA TYR A 193 -9.23 -0.41 -10.80
C TYR A 193 -9.49 -1.91 -10.88
N THR A 194 -9.51 -2.45 -12.09
CA THR A 194 -9.47 -3.89 -12.30
C THR A 194 -8.02 -4.28 -12.53
N VAL A 195 -7.34 -4.76 -11.52
CA VAL A 195 -6.03 -5.39 -11.70
C VAL A 195 -6.27 -6.77 -12.33
N LYS A 196 -5.75 -6.96 -13.54
CA LYS A 196 -5.56 -8.30 -14.08
C LYS A 196 -4.46 -8.96 -13.25
N THR A 197 -4.84 -9.82 -12.31
CA THR A 197 -3.90 -10.77 -11.72
C THR A 197 -3.45 -11.73 -12.82
N ALA A 198 -2.14 -11.85 -13.02
CA ALA A 198 -1.57 -12.85 -13.90
C ALA A 198 -2.06 -14.23 -13.44
N GLY A 199 -2.67 -14.98 -14.36
CA GLY A 199 -3.44 -16.17 -14.06
C GLY A 199 -2.61 -17.32 -13.49
N ALA A 200 -3.12 -17.89 -12.45
CA ALA A 200 -3.16 -19.31 -12.22
C ALA A 200 -4.63 -19.74 -12.37
N HIS A 201 -4.87 -20.82 -13.07
CA HIS A 201 -6.15 -21.34 -13.50
C HIS A 201 -7.21 -21.37 -12.37
N GLY A 202 -8.20 -20.50 -12.43
CA GLY A 202 -9.36 -20.47 -11.56
C GLY A 202 -9.94 -19.05 -11.48
N LYS A 203 -11.25 -18.91 -11.67
CA LYS A 203 -11.94 -17.62 -11.50
C LYS A 203 -11.63 -17.06 -10.13
N PRO A 204 -11.13 -15.80 -9.99
CA PRO A 204 -10.84 -15.22 -8.68
C PRO A 204 -12.17 -14.99 -7.95
N GLY A 205 -12.40 -15.78 -6.93
CA GLY A 205 -13.49 -15.54 -5.98
C GLY A 205 -13.07 -14.43 -5.02
N TYR A 206 -13.49 -13.21 -5.26
CA TYR A 206 -13.26 -12.13 -4.31
C TYR A 206 -14.11 -12.35 -3.06
N VAL A 207 -13.47 -12.37 -1.91
CA VAL A 207 -14.15 -12.44 -0.63
C VAL A 207 -14.33 -11.02 -0.09
N ARG A 208 -15.57 -10.56 -0.10
CA ARG A 208 -15.93 -9.28 0.54
C ARG A 208 -16.36 -9.54 1.98
N TYR A 209 -15.89 -8.68 2.90
CA TYR A 209 -16.35 -8.69 4.28
C TYR A 209 -17.11 -7.40 4.60
N TYR A 210 -18.17 -7.55 5.36
CA TYR A 210 -18.96 -6.46 5.93
C TYR A 210 -18.86 -6.52 7.46
N VAL A 211 -18.60 -5.39 8.10
CA VAL A 211 -18.63 -5.30 9.57
C VAL A 211 -20.05 -5.02 10.01
N ILE A 212 -20.62 -5.94 10.78
CA ILE A 212 -22.00 -5.86 11.27
C ILE A 212 -22.16 -4.64 12.18
N ARG A 213 -23.20 -3.84 11.93
CA ARG A 213 -23.57 -2.64 12.69
C ARG A 213 -24.85 -2.88 13.46
N LYS A 214 -25.09 -2.03 14.48
CA LYS A 214 -26.34 -2.06 15.24
C LYS A 214 -27.54 -1.82 14.31
N GLY A 215 -28.53 -2.71 14.36
CA GLY A 215 -29.72 -2.64 13.51
C GLY A 215 -29.62 -3.39 12.19
N ASP A 216 -28.47 -4.03 11.87
CA ASP A 216 -28.33 -4.86 10.70
C ASP A 216 -29.13 -6.16 10.81
N SER A 217 -29.63 -6.63 9.64
CA SER A 217 -30.21 -7.95 9.49
C SER A 217 -29.58 -8.69 8.31
N LEU A 218 -29.59 -10.02 8.33
CA LEU A 218 -29.08 -10.84 7.23
C LEU A 218 -29.77 -10.49 5.89
N SER A 219 -31.06 -10.18 5.91
CA SER A 219 -31.82 -9.79 4.71
C SER A 219 -31.40 -8.42 4.18
N ALA A 220 -31.17 -7.45 5.05
CA ALA A 220 -30.70 -6.12 4.65
C ALA A 220 -29.28 -6.19 4.06
N ILE A 221 -28.39 -6.95 4.70
CA ILE A 221 -27.01 -7.16 4.23
C ILE A 221 -27.04 -7.92 2.90
N ALA A 222 -27.77 -9.02 2.77
CA ALA A 222 -27.87 -9.79 1.53
C ALA A 222 -28.33 -8.93 0.36
N ARG A 223 -29.40 -8.15 0.54
CA ARG A 223 -29.93 -7.23 -0.47
C ARG A 223 -28.90 -6.14 -0.86
N ARG A 224 -28.19 -5.57 0.11
CA ARG A 224 -27.15 -4.54 -0.12
C ARG A 224 -26.03 -5.07 -1.02
N TYR A 225 -25.69 -6.35 -0.91
CA TYR A 225 -24.58 -6.98 -1.63
C TYR A 225 -25.01 -7.85 -2.81
N GLY A 226 -26.28 -7.75 -3.24
CA GLY A 226 -26.79 -8.47 -4.41
C GLY A 226 -26.76 -10.00 -4.25
N THR A 227 -26.91 -10.49 -3.02
CA THR A 227 -26.93 -11.93 -2.70
C THR A 227 -28.20 -12.31 -1.96
N SER A 228 -28.40 -13.59 -1.67
CA SER A 228 -29.51 -14.08 -0.87
C SER A 228 -29.08 -14.49 0.54
N VAL A 229 -30.02 -14.47 1.50
CA VAL A 229 -29.75 -14.88 2.89
C VAL A 229 -29.17 -16.30 2.95
N PRO A 230 -29.70 -17.32 2.24
CA PRO A 230 -29.12 -18.66 2.23
C PRO A 230 -27.67 -18.69 1.72
N VAL A 231 -27.35 -17.92 0.68
CA VAL A 231 -25.97 -17.81 0.14
C VAL A 231 -25.06 -17.12 1.14
N LEU A 232 -25.52 -16.01 1.73
CA LEU A 232 -24.77 -15.29 2.76
C LEU A 232 -24.44 -16.18 3.98
N CYS A 233 -25.44 -16.95 4.45
CA CYS A 233 -25.27 -17.89 5.55
C CYS A 233 -24.27 -19.01 5.22
N ARG A 234 -24.36 -19.59 4.02
CA ARG A 234 -23.43 -20.63 3.56
C ARG A 234 -21.99 -20.13 3.49
N MET A 235 -21.78 -18.92 2.96
CA MET A 235 -20.45 -18.31 2.88
C MET A 235 -19.81 -18.08 4.24
N ASN A 236 -20.60 -17.95 5.30
CA ASN A 236 -20.15 -17.63 6.65
C ASN A 236 -20.25 -18.79 7.65
N GLY A 237 -20.74 -19.95 7.22
CA GLY A 237 -20.97 -21.09 8.13
C GLY A 237 -21.97 -20.78 9.25
N ILE A 238 -22.96 -19.92 9.01
CA ILE A 238 -23.99 -19.52 9.98
C ILE A 238 -25.38 -19.93 9.50
N LYS A 239 -26.33 -20.01 10.43
CA LYS A 239 -27.75 -20.29 10.15
C LYS A 239 -28.52 -19.00 9.89
N THR A 240 -29.65 -19.10 9.20
CA THR A 240 -30.56 -17.96 8.96
C THR A 240 -31.12 -17.36 10.25
N THR A 241 -31.13 -18.15 11.32
CA THR A 241 -31.55 -17.75 12.66
C THR A 241 -30.40 -17.21 13.53
N THR A 242 -29.19 -17.11 13.01
CA THR A 242 -28.03 -16.63 13.76
C THR A 242 -28.19 -15.16 14.11
N ASN A 243 -28.09 -14.82 15.38
CA ASN A 243 -28.04 -13.43 15.84
C ASN A 243 -26.73 -12.79 15.40
N LEU A 244 -26.85 -11.67 14.70
CA LEU A 244 -25.70 -10.90 14.22
C LEU A 244 -25.04 -10.15 15.38
N GLN A 245 -23.74 -10.37 15.57
CA GLN A 245 -22.96 -9.65 16.58
C GLN A 245 -22.36 -8.38 15.96
N VAL A 246 -22.66 -7.22 16.54
CA VAL A 246 -22.08 -5.93 16.12
C VAL A 246 -20.55 -5.99 16.23
N GLY A 247 -19.87 -5.48 15.20
CA GLY A 247 -18.40 -5.51 15.10
C GLY A 247 -17.82 -6.78 14.46
N ARG A 248 -18.60 -7.87 14.32
CA ARG A 248 -18.15 -9.08 13.65
C ARG A 248 -18.13 -8.90 12.13
N LYS A 249 -17.10 -9.42 11.47
CA LYS A 249 -16.99 -9.43 9.99
C LYS A 249 -17.85 -10.56 9.41
N LEU A 250 -18.66 -10.22 8.40
CA LEU A 250 -19.49 -11.13 7.63
C LEU A 250 -19.02 -11.14 6.18
N LYS A 251 -18.71 -12.32 5.64
CA LYS A 251 -18.35 -12.52 4.24
C LYS A 251 -19.57 -12.26 3.35
N VAL A 252 -19.45 -11.36 2.35
CA VAL A 252 -20.62 -10.89 1.58
C VAL A 252 -20.45 -11.03 0.05
N GLY A 253 -19.36 -11.62 -0.43
CA GLY A 253 -19.12 -11.88 -1.86
C GLY A 253 -17.68 -12.22 -2.13
#